data_482944d840b677b80c0f9bdcb397919d
#
_entry.id   482944d840b677b80c0f9bdcb397919d
#
_cell.length_a   1.000
_cell.length_b   1.000
_cell.length_c   1.000
_cell.angle_alpha   90.00
_cell.angle_beta   90.00
_cell.angle_gamma   90.00
#
_symmetry.space_group_name_H-M   'P 1'
#
loop_
_entity.id
_entity.type
_entity.pdbx_description
1 polymer ?
#
loop_
_entity_poly.entity_id
_entity_poly.type
_entity_poly.pdbx_seq_one_letter_code
_entity_poly.pdbx_strand_id
1 'polypeptide(L)'
;AKIICDKWQKNYNYLPDAIVVEGTKAGGHLGFKKEDLENQTCQSLEEIFKDVEEIVENNKLNIPIFVAGGISQRSDVKHFFDLGVDGIQVATRFITTYECDASIKYKEAFLKAIKEDIGFVSSPVGMPGRAMQNSFVKKTKKEKIPVKKCYQCLIPCDVKNTPYCISRALIEAVKGNLEDGLIFTGAHGYRQDHLMHVDEVIRELMEDDK
;
A
#
# COMPACT_ATOMS: atom_id res chain seq x y z
N ALA A 1 7.90 13.80 -8.39
CA ALA A 1 6.87 14.55 -9.10
C ALA A 1 7.48 15.36 -10.25
N LYS A 2 8.36 16.37 -10.02
CA LYS A 2 8.90 17.29 -11.02
C LYS A 2 9.46 16.59 -12.28
N ILE A 3 10.36 15.62 -12.11
CA ILE A 3 10.99 14.93 -13.25
C ILE A 3 9.96 14.27 -14.18
N ILE A 4 8.90 13.71 -13.63
CA ILE A 4 7.83 13.07 -14.43
C ILE A 4 7.04 14.13 -15.18
N CYS A 5 6.62 15.20 -14.51
CA CYS A 5 5.90 16.32 -15.13
C CYS A 5 6.72 16.94 -16.27
N ASP A 6 8.00 17.26 -16.03
CA ASP A 6 8.90 17.84 -17.03
C ASP A 6 9.08 16.91 -18.25
N LYS A 7 9.27 15.60 -18.02
CA LYS A 7 9.43 14.62 -19.09
C LYS A 7 8.16 14.43 -19.91
N TRP A 8 7.01 14.34 -19.25
CA TRP A 8 5.73 14.17 -19.94
C TRP A 8 5.39 15.41 -20.75
N GLN A 9 5.56 16.60 -20.15
CA GLN A 9 5.35 17.86 -20.87
C GLN A 9 6.26 17.96 -22.08
N LYS A 10 7.56 17.66 -21.92
CA LYS A 10 8.53 17.73 -23.02
C LYS A 10 8.27 16.73 -24.13
N ASN A 11 7.96 15.48 -23.78
CA ASN A 11 7.89 14.39 -24.75
C ASN A 11 6.52 14.19 -25.37
N TYR A 12 5.45 14.54 -24.63
CA TYR A 12 4.07 14.27 -25.04
C TYR A 12 3.18 15.49 -25.06
N ASN A 13 3.70 16.67 -24.70
CA ASN A 13 2.92 17.90 -24.47
C ASN A 13 1.70 17.66 -23.57
N TYR A 14 1.90 16.88 -22.51
CA TYR A 14 0.87 16.45 -21.57
C TYR A 14 1.39 16.46 -20.14
N LEU A 15 0.54 16.81 -19.19
CA LEU A 15 0.83 16.73 -17.76
C LEU A 15 0.00 15.61 -17.13
N PRO A 16 0.43 15.04 -16.00
CA PRO A 16 -0.41 14.11 -15.22
C PRO A 16 -1.75 14.75 -14.84
N ASP A 17 -2.82 13.97 -14.87
CA ASP A 17 -4.15 14.43 -14.46
C ASP A 17 -4.25 14.57 -12.93
N ALA A 18 -3.43 13.81 -12.19
CA ALA A 18 -3.30 13.88 -10.74
C ALA A 18 -1.94 13.33 -10.30
N ILE A 19 -1.52 13.68 -9.08
CA ILE A 19 -0.37 13.09 -8.40
C ILE A 19 -0.88 12.40 -7.15
N VAL A 20 -0.51 11.12 -6.96
CA VAL A 20 -0.73 10.42 -5.69
C VAL A 20 0.58 10.33 -4.94
N VAL A 21 0.62 10.91 -3.75
CA VAL A 21 1.75 10.87 -2.84
C VAL A 21 1.55 9.75 -1.83
N GLU A 22 2.48 8.81 -1.77
CA GLU A 22 2.38 7.67 -0.88
C GLU A 22 3.40 7.75 0.26
N GLY A 23 2.93 7.65 1.50
CA GLY A 23 3.76 7.70 2.70
C GLY A 23 4.24 6.33 3.17
N THR A 24 5.10 6.36 4.18
CA THR A 24 5.72 5.16 4.77
C THR A 24 4.73 4.17 5.40
N LYS A 25 3.50 4.61 5.71
CA LYS A 25 2.45 3.76 6.29
C LYS A 25 1.63 2.99 5.26
N ALA A 26 1.95 3.10 3.97
CA ALA A 26 1.29 2.37 2.91
C ALA A 26 1.48 0.86 3.02
N GLY A 27 0.64 0.12 2.34
CA GLY A 27 0.72 -1.34 2.19
C GLY A 27 1.39 -1.74 0.89
N GLY A 28 1.80 -3.00 0.78
CA GLY A 28 2.49 -3.47 -0.41
C GLY A 28 3.93 -2.99 -0.50
N HIS A 29 4.42 -2.79 -1.71
CA HIS A 29 5.78 -2.32 -1.94
C HIS A 29 5.93 -0.84 -1.57
N LEU A 30 7.02 -0.51 -0.90
CA LEU A 30 7.30 0.83 -0.42
C LEU A 30 8.45 1.45 -1.20
N GLY A 31 8.26 2.68 -1.68
CA GLY A 31 9.24 3.46 -2.44
C GLY A 31 10.34 4.09 -1.58
N PHE A 32 10.69 3.46 -0.46
CA PHE A 32 11.66 3.93 0.52
C PHE A 32 12.78 2.91 0.69
N LYS A 33 13.95 3.34 1.16
CA LYS A 33 15.01 2.41 1.52
C LYS A 33 14.62 1.64 2.78
N LYS A 34 14.98 0.35 2.81
CA LYS A 34 14.65 -0.51 3.94
C LYS A 34 15.24 0.01 5.25
N GLU A 35 16.48 0.46 5.22
CA GLU A 35 17.19 1.00 6.39
C GLU A 35 16.50 2.25 6.95
N ASP A 36 16.03 3.15 6.07
CA ASP A 36 15.33 4.37 6.50
C ASP A 36 13.96 4.05 7.13
N LEU A 37 13.25 3.02 6.60
CA LEU A 37 12.01 2.53 7.18
C LEU A 37 12.21 1.90 8.56
N GLU A 38 13.27 1.08 8.71
CA GLU A 38 13.59 0.41 9.98
C GLU A 38 14.08 1.40 11.04
N ASN A 39 14.85 2.42 10.65
CA ASN A 39 15.34 3.47 11.53
C ASN A 39 14.35 4.62 11.74
N GLN A 40 13.20 4.60 11.06
CA GLN A 40 12.18 5.66 11.11
C GLN A 40 12.73 7.05 10.74
N THR A 41 13.64 7.11 9.79
CA THR A 41 14.28 8.34 9.30
C THR A 41 13.64 8.90 8.03
N CYS A 42 12.59 8.24 7.51
CA CYS A 42 11.83 8.71 6.37
C CYS A 42 11.01 9.94 6.71
N GLN A 43 10.80 10.81 5.72
CA GLN A 43 9.83 11.89 5.82
C GLN A 43 8.42 11.37 6.13
N SER A 44 7.65 12.13 6.85
CA SER A 44 6.21 11.90 7.05
C SER A 44 5.43 12.13 5.75
N LEU A 45 4.20 11.63 5.68
CA LEU A 45 3.35 11.86 4.52
C LEU A 45 3.01 13.35 4.34
N GLU A 46 2.87 14.07 5.45
CA GLU A 46 2.65 15.51 5.49
C GLU A 46 3.82 16.31 4.90
N GLU A 47 5.05 15.91 5.24
CA GLU A 47 6.27 16.53 4.69
C GLU A 47 6.41 16.27 3.19
N ILE A 48 6.19 15.02 2.76
CA ILE A 48 6.25 14.65 1.34
C ILE A 48 5.14 15.39 0.55
N PHE A 49 3.94 15.51 1.12
CA PHE A 49 2.85 16.27 0.51
C PHE A 49 3.26 17.73 0.29
N LYS A 50 3.78 18.40 1.31
CA LYS A 50 4.24 19.80 1.22
C LYS A 50 5.33 20.00 0.19
N ASP A 51 6.31 19.10 0.12
CA ASP A 51 7.38 19.14 -0.89
C ASP A 51 6.80 19.02 -2.32
N VAL A 52 5.76 18.20 -2.51
CA VAL A 52 5.11 18.05 -3.82
C VAL A 52 4.22 19.24 -4.14
N GLU A 53 3.48 19.76 -3.17
CA GLU A 53 2.65 20.96 -3.28
C GLU A 53 3.52 22.17 -3.71
N GLU A 54 4.65 22.40 -3.05
CA GLU A 54 5.61 23.46 -3.42
C GLU A 54 6.11 23.29 -4.87
N ILE A 55 6.38 22.06 -5.31
CA ILE A 55 6.76 21.78 -6.70
C ILE A 55 5.64 22.14 -7.68
N VAL A 56 4.40 21.80 -7.37
CA VAL A 56 3.23 22.08 -8.21
C VAL A 56 3.00 23.60 -8.31
N GLU A 57 3.02 24.31 -7.18
CA GLU A 57 2.84 25.76 -7.11
C GLU A 57 3.96 26.54 -7.81
N ASN A 58 5.22 26.25 -7.50
CA ASN A 58 6.38 26.94 -8.06
C ASN A 58 6.49 26.78 -9.59
N ASN A 59 5.98 25.67 -10.13
CA ASN A 59 5.94 25.46 -11.58
C ASN A 59 4.59 25.87 -12.20
N LYS A 60 3.67 26.44 -11.42
CA LYS A 60 2.32 26.86 -11.85
C LYS A 60 1.54 25.75 -12.54
N LEU A 61 1.69 24.53 -12.00
CA LEU A 61 0.97 23.35 -12.50
C LEU A 61 -0.41 23.33 -11.83
N ASN A 62 -1.44 23.07 -12.61
CA ASN A 62 -2.79 22.83 -12.09
C ASN A 62 -3.06 21.33 -12.04
N ILE A 63 -2.42 20.64 -11.08
CA ILE A 63 -2.49 19.18 -10.92
C ILE A 63 -2.94 18.88 -9.49
N PRO A 64 -4.08 18.21 -9.31
CA PRO A 64 -4.55 17.83 -7.97
C PRO A 64 -3.62 16.81 -7.33
N ILE A 65 -3.44 16.94 -6.00
CA ILE A 65 -2.57 16.09 -5.20
C ILE A 65 -3.41 15.25 -4.24
N PHE A 66 -3.30 13.95 -4.38
CA PHE A 66 -3.90 12.96 -3.49
C PHE A 66 -2.84 12.36 -2.58
N VAL A 67 -3.23 11.97 -1.38
CA VAL A 67 -2.34 11.29 -0.44
C VAL A 67 -2.82 9.87 -0.15
N ALA A 68 -1.86 8.97 0.12
CA ALA A 68 -2.11 7.57 0.40
C ALA A 68 -1.19 7.02 1.51
N GLY A 69 -1.65 6.00 2.19
CA GLY A 69 -0.84 5.27 3.17
C GLY A 69 -1.10 5.63 4.62
N GLY A 70 -1.67 4.69 5.36
CA GLY A 70 -1.97 4.82 6.78
C GLY A 70 -3.29 5.53 7.11
N ILE A 71 -4.08 5.86 6.11
CA ILE A 71 -5.40 6.47 6.29
C ILE A 71 -6.43 5.36 6.45
N SER A 72 -7.13 5.33 7.58
CA SER A 72 -8.04 4.23 7.91
C SER A 72 -9.28 4.63 8.71
N GLN A 73 -9.38 5.86 9.18
CA GLN A 73 -10.49 6.38 9.98
C GLN A 73 -10.76 7.86 9.66
N ARG A 74 -11.91 8.35 10.07
CA ARG A 74 -12.36 9.73 9.79
C ARG A 74 -11.35 10.80 10.23
N SER A 75 -10.74 10.65 11.40
CA SER A 75 -9.74 11.60 11.88
C SER A 75 -8.50 11.68 10.98
N ASP A 76 -8.07 10.56 10.37
CA ASP A 76 -6.98 10.56 9.40
C ASP A 76 -7.40 11.34 8.13
N VAL A 77 -8.63 11.11 7.65
CA VAL A 77 -9.22 11.78 6.48
C VAL A 77 -9.31 13.28 6.71
N LYS A 78 -9.92 13.68 7.84
CA LYS A 78 -10.07 15.08 8.20
C LYS A 78 -8.72 15.80 8.30
N HIS A 79 -7.73 15.17 8.94
CA HIS A 79 -6.39 15.72 9.09
C HIS A 79 -5.78 16.10 7.74
N PHE A 80 -5.84 15.24 6.73
CA PHE A 80 -5.26 15.52 5.42
C PHE A 80 -6.07 16.56 4.63
N PHE A 81 -7.40 16.54 4.70
CA PHE A 81 -8.20 17.61 4.08
C PHE A 81 -7.96 18.97 4.74
N ASP A 82 -7.77 19.02 6.05
CA ASP A 82 -7.41 20.25 6.76
C ASP A 82 -6.01 20.78 6.35
N LEU A 83 -5.12 19.89 5.85
CA LEU A 83 -3.82 20.27 5.28
C LEU A 83 -3.91 20.75 3.82
N GLY A 84 -5.06 20.63 3.18
CA GLY A 84 -5.28 21.13 1.82
C GLY A 84 -5.10 20.11 0.71
N VAL A 85 -5.05 18.79 0.99
CA VAL A 85 -5.01 17.77 -0.08
C VAL A 85 -6.30 17.76 -0.88
N ASP A 86 -6.21 17.51 -2.19
CA ASP A 86 -7.37 17.44 -3.09
C ASP A 86 -8.14 16.13 -2.95
N GLY A 87 -7.49 15.08 -2.42
CA GLY A 87 -8.14 13.80 -2.24
C GLY A 87 -7.29 12.77 -1.51
N ILE A 88 -7.89 11.62 -1.26
CA ILE A 88 -7.31 10.55 -0.46
C ILE A 88 -7.48 9.21 -1.18
N GLN A 89 -6.41 8.40 -1.23
CA GLN A 89 -6.46 7.03 -1.71
C GLN A 89 -6.41 6.07 -0.55
N VAL A 90 -7.40 5.19 -0.45
CA VAL A 90 -7.54 4.16 0.59
C VAL A 90 -7.75 2.80 -0.06
N ALA A 91 -7.02 1.78 0.40
CA ALA A 91 -7.16 0.42 -0.11
C ALA A 91 -7.44 -0.60 1.01
N THR A 92 -6.58 -0.65 2.03
CA THR A 92 -6.65 -1.68 3.09
C THR A 92 -8.01 -1.71 3.78
N ARG A 93 -8.65 -0.55 3.96
CA ARG A 93 -9.96 -0.43 4.62
C ARG A 93 -11.08 -1.15 3.88
N PHE A 94 -10.97 -1.28 2.55
CA PHE A 94 -11.95 -1.96 1.71
C PHE A 94 -11.75 -3.48 1.59
N ILE A 95 -10.66 -4.02 2.13
CA ILE A 95 -10.42 -5.47 2.14
C ILE A 95 -11.46 -6.20 2.99
N THR A 96 -11.86 -5.62 4.11
CA THR A 96 -12.85 -6.18 5.03
C THR A 96 -14.29 -5.75 4.68
N THR A 97 -14.60 -5.68 3.38
CA THR A 97 -15.96 -5.41 2.92
C THR A 97 -16.61 -6.67 2.34
N TYR A 98 -17.93 -6.70 2.34
CA TYR A 98 -18.70 -7.79 1.73
C TYR A 98 -18.44 -7.86 0.22
N GLU A 99 -18.28 -6.71 -0.43
CA GLU A 99 -18.06 -6.57 -1.87
C GLU A 99 -16.66 -6.97 -2.33
N CYS A 100 -15.67 -6.99 -1.43
CA CYS A 100 -14.35 -7.51 -1.76
C CYS A 100 -14.45 -9.01 -2.11
N ASP A 101 -14.00 -9.41 -3.28
CA ASP A 101 -14.08 -10.78 -3.80
C ASP A 101 -12.99 -11.73 -3.27
N ALA A 102 -12.11 -11.25 -2.39
CA ALA A 102 -11.16 -12.10 -1.70
C ALA A 102 -11.86 -13.11 -0.79
N SER A 103 -11.25 -14.27 -0.59
CA SER A 103 -11.81 -15.33 0.26
C SER A 103 -12.08 -14.82 1.67
N ILE A 104 -13.08 -15.41 2.34
CA ILE A 104 -13.41 -15.04 3.72
C ILE A 104 -12.19 -15.20 4.66
N LYS A 105 -11.37 -16.24 4.47
CA LYS A 105 -10.14 -16.44 5.26
C LYS A 105 -9.15 -15.29 5.12
N TYR A 106 -9.05 -14.70 3.92
CA TYR A 106 -8.20 -13.53 3.69
C TYR A 106 -8.72 -12.32 4.48
N LYS A 107 -10.04 -12.06 4.44
CA LYS A 107 -10.68 -10.99 5.21
C LYS A 107 -10.55 -11.20 6.72
N GLU A 108 -10.80 -12.43 7.19
CA GLU A 108 -10.64 -12.79 8.60
C GLU A 108 -9.22 -12.59 9.13
N ALA A 109 -8.19 -12.71 8.27
CA ALA A 109 -6.82 -12.42 8.67
C ALA A 109 -6.65 -10.96 9.10
N PHE A 110 -7.37 -10.02 8.45
CA PHE A 110 -7.38 -8.62 8.85
C PHE A 110 -8.18 -8.39 10.14
N LEU A 111 -9.35 -9.03 10.27
CA LEU A 111 -10.19 -8.89 11.46
C LEU A 111 -9.55 -9.45 12.75
N LYS A 112 -8.63 -10.40 12.60
CA LYS A 112 -7.90 -11.02 13.72
C LYS A 112 -6.54 -10.41 13.98
N ALA A 113 -6.06 -9.54 13.08
CA ALA A 113 -4.73 -8.96 13.16
C ALA A 113 -4.61 -7.97 14.33
N ILE A 114 -3.48 -7.99 14.97
CA ILE A 114 -3.04 -6.96 15.91
C ILE A 114 -1.89 -6.15 15.29
N LYS A 115 -1.55 -5.04 15.90
CA LYS A 115 -0.50 -4.13 15.39
C LYS A 115 0.84 -4.85 15.17
N GLU A 116 1.18 -5.77 16.04
CA GLU A 116 2.42 -6.55 16.04
C GLU A 116 2.50 -7.56 14.89
N ASP A 117 1.34 -7.92 14.31
CA ASP A 117 1.27 -8.79 13.14
C ASP A 117 1.65 -8.09 11.82
N ILE A 118 1.82 -6.76 11.84
CA ILE A 118 2.15 -6.00 10.64
C ILE A 118 3.61 -5.58 10.67
N GLY A 119 4.35 -5.90 9.61
CA GLY A 119 5.77 -5.60 9.54
C GLY A 119 6.32 -5.57 8.13
N PHE A 120 7.62 -5.33 8.01
CA PHE A 120 8.29 -5.28 6.72
C PHE A 120 8.67 -6.67 6.22
N VAL A 121 8.64 -6.83 4.92
CA VAL A 121 9.07 -8.02 4.18
C VAL A 121 9.98 -7.62 3.03
N SER A 122 10.93 -8.48 2.71
CA SER A 122 11.74 -8.36 1.49
C SER A 122 10.98 -8.98 0.32
N SER A 123 10.77 -8.20 -0.73
CA SER A 123 10.05 -8.70 -1.91
C SER A 123 11.02 -9.13 -3.01
N PRO A 124 10.68 -10.16 -3.80
CA PRO A 124 11.42 -10.56 -4.99
C PRO A 124 11.60 -9.46 -6.04
N VAL A 125 10.82 -8.39 -5.97
CA VAL A 125 10.94 -7.24 -6.88
C VAL A 125 12.05 -6.25 -6.47
N GLY A 126 12.79 -6.53 -5.38
CA GLY A 126 13.89 -5.69 -4.93
C GLY A 126 13.48 -4.48 -4.08
N MET A 127 12.24 -4.38 -3.69
CA MET A 127 11.71 -3.32 -2.82
C MET A 127 11.29 -3.89 -1.47
N PRO A 128 11.41 -3.15 -0.36
CA PRO A 128 10.74 -3.51 0.88
C PRO A 128 9.22 -3.44 0.69
N GLY A 129 8.50 -4.29 1.39
CA GLY A 129 7.03 -4.26 1.42
C GLY A 129 6.50 -4.29 2.83
N ARG A 130 5.26 -3.87 3.03
CA ARG A 130 4.55 -4.06 4.30
C ARG A 130 3.48 -5.13 4.15
N ALA A 131 3.54 -6.12 5.04
CA ALA A 131 2.66 -7.28 5.01
C ALA A 131 2.39 -7.82 6.41
N MET A 132 1.38 -8.67 6.52
CA MET A 132 1.17 -9.49 7.72
C MET A 132 2.32 -10.48 7.91
N GLN A 133 2.81 -10.61 9.13
CA GLN A 133 3.90 -11.52 9.54
C GLN A 133 3.36 -12.94 9.79
N ASN A 134 2.63 -13.48 8.80
CA ASN A 134 2.01 -14.81 8.84
C ASN A 134 3.06 -15.94 8.71
N SER A 135 2.61 -17.19 8.69
CA SER A 135 3.47 -18.39 8.53
C SER A 135 4.29 -18.35 7.24
N PHE A 136 3.69 -17.87 6.14
CA PHE A 136 4.39 -17.71 4.86
C PHE A 136 5.60 -16.76 4.99
N VAL A 137 5.38 -15.56 5.54
CA VAL A 137 6.47 -14.58 5.74
C VAL A 137 7.55 -15.11 6.67
N LYS A 138 7.16 -15.78 7.75
CA LYS A 138 8.12 -16.42 8.67
C LYS A 138 8.95 -17.51 7.97
N LYS A 139 8.34 -18.26 7.06
CA LYS A 139 9.01 -19.29 6.25
C LYS A 139 9.99 -18.69 5.25
N THR A 140 9.61 -17.64 4.51
CA THR A 140 10.47 -16.97 3.52
C THR A 140 11.73 -16.32 4.12
N LYS A 141 11.70 -16.00 5.43
CA LYS A 141 12.89 -15.51 6.16
C LYS A 141 13.92 -16.61 6.46
N LYS A 142 13.50 -17.88 6.46
CA LYS A 142 14.34 -19.02 6.84
C LYS A 142 14.80 -19.83 5.64
N GLU A 143 13.96 -19.94 4.63
CA GLU A 143 14.21 -20.79 3.46
C GLU A 143 13.64 -20.20 2.18
N LYS A 144 14.21 -20.63 1.06
CA LYS A 144 13.73 -20.31 -0.28
C LYS A 144 12.55 -21.22 -0.62
N ILE A 145 11.48 -20.64 -1.14
CA ILE A 145 10.31 -21.40 -1.61
C ILE A 145 10.44 -21.65 -3.11
N PRO A 146 10.62 -22.91 -3.56
CA PRO A 146 10.82 -23.22 -4.96
C PRO A 146 9.65 -22.76 -5.83
N VAL A 147 9.95 -22.15 -6.97
CA VAL A 147 8.96 -21.72 -7.96
C VAL A 147 8.52 -22.92 -8.80
N LYS A 148 7.33 -23.47 -8.51
CA LYS A 148 6.75 -24.59 -9.26
C LYS A 148 6.21 -24.19 -10.64
N LYS A 149 5.68 -22.98 -10.76
CA LYS A 149 5.12 -22.40 -11.99
C LYS A 149 5.51 -20.93 -12.09
N CYS A 150 6.13 -20.55 -13.20
CA CYS A 150 6.45 -19.18 -13.50
C CYS A 150 5.29 -18.51 -14.25
N TYR A 151 4.87 -17.33 -13.79
CA TYR A 151 3.82 -16.50 -14.41
C TYR A 151 4.38 -15.43 -15.36
N GLN A 152 5.71 -15.37 -15.53
CA GLN A 152 6.37 -14.37 -16.38
C GLN A 152 5.98 -12.92 -16.04
N CYS A 153 5.75 -12.64 -14.75
CA CYS A 153 5.22 -11.37 -14.26
C CYS A 153 6.28 -10.26 -14.19
N LEU A 154 7.56 -10.60 -14.18
CA LEU A 154 8.69 -9.67 -14.06
C LEU A 154 9.80 -10.08 -15.00
N ILE A 155 10.21 -9.17 -15.90
CA ILE A 155 11.31 -9.42 -16.85
C ILE A 155 12.64 -9.75 -16.14
N PRO A 156 13.07 -9.00 -15.09
CA PRO A 156 14.35 -9.25 -14.42
C PRO A 156 14.29 -10.39 -13.39
N CYS A 157 13.19 -11.14 -13.29
CA CYS A 157 13.06 -12.20 -12.29
C CYS A 157 13.92 -13.41 -12.65
N ASP A 158 14.91 -13.70 -11.83
CA ASP A 158 15.64 -14.97 -11.88
C ASP A 158 14.86 -16.05 -11.11
N VAL A 159 14.08 -16.85 -11.85
CA VAL A 159 13.22 -17.91 -11.30
C VAL A 159 14.00 -18.92 -10.45
N LYS A 160 15.28 -19.15 -10.76
CA LYS A 160 16.13 -20.09 -10.00
C LYS A 160 16.59 -19.51 -8.67
N ASN A 161 16.78 -18.18 -8.61
CA ASN A 161 17.39 -17.51 -7.46
C ASN A 161 16.41 -16.66 -6.64
N THR A 162 15.20 -16.41 -7.12
CA THR A 162 14.20 -15.67 -6.35
C THR A 162 13.84 -16.39 -5.04
N PRO A 163 13.63 -15.67 -3.92
CA PRO A 163 13.26 -16.29 -2.65
C PRO A 163 11.88 -16.98 -2.69
N TYR A 164 10.96 -16.47 -3.50
CA TYR A 164 9.65 -17.05 -3.78
C TYR A 164 9.01 -16.37 -5.00
N CYS A 165 7.94 -16.95 -5.55
CA CYS A 165 7.17 -16.31 -6.62
C CYS A 165 6.16 -15.34 -6.04
N ILE A 166 6.34 -14.02 -6.28
CA ILE A 166 5.44 -12.97 -5.75
C ILE A 166 4.01 -13.14 -6.26
N SER A 167 3.81 -13.38 -7.55
CA SER A 167 2.47 -13.54 -8.12
C SER A 167 1.73 -14.74 -7.53
N ARG A 168 2.42 -15.87 -7.35
CA ARG A 168 1.83 -17.02 -6.69
C ARG A 168 1.44 -16.71 -5.26
N ALA A 169 2.32 -16.10 -4.50
CA ALA A 169 2.07 -15.77 -3.10
C ALA A 169 0.85 -14.85 -2.92
N LEU A 170 0.68 -13.86 -3.81
CA LEU A 170 -0.49 -12.97 -3.79
C LEU A 170 -1.78 -13.73 -4.17
N ILE A 171 -1.73 -14.59 -5.20
CA ILE A 171 -2.87 -15.40 -5.63
C ILE A 171 -3.31 -16.38 -4.52
N GLU A 172 -2.36 -17.07 -3.89
CA GLU A 172 -2.66 -18.00 -2.81
C GLU A 172 -3.29 -17.28 -1.60
N ALA A 173 -2.80 -16.08 -1.25
CA ALA A 173 -3.38 -15.28 -0.19
C ALA A 173 -4.85 -14.96 -0.46
N VAL A 174 -5.17 -14.38 -1.63
CA VAL A 174 -6.55 -14.01 -2.00
C VAL A 174 -7.49 -15.21 -2.03
N LYS A 175 -6.99 -16.39 -2.42
CA LYS A 175 -7.75 -17.65 -2.38
C LYS A 175 -7.97 -18.21 -0.97
N GLY A 176 -7.31 -17.63 0.05
CA GLY A 176 -7.43 -18.06 1.44
C GLY A 176 -6.43 -19.15 1.86
N ASN A 177 -5.44 -19.46 1.02
CA ASN A 177 -4.31 -20.30 1.40
C ASN A 177 -3.21 -19.45 2.04
N LEU A 178 -3.43 -19.05 3.29
CA LEU A 178 -2.60 -18.07 3.98
C LEU A 178 -1.23 -18.61 4.39
N GLU A 179 -1.06 -19.91 4.43
CA GLU A 179 0.23 -20.55 4.73
C GLU A 179 1.23 -20.45 3.57
N ASP A 180 0.71 -20.34 2.33
CA ASP A 180 1.49 -20.13 1.11
C ASP A 180 1.29 -18.74 0.53
N GLY A 181 0.56 -17.86 1.23
CA GLY A 181 0.11 -16.56 0.76
C GLY A 181 0.79 -15.37 1.42
N LEU A 182 1.19 -14.39 0.62
CA LEU A 182 1.65 -13.09 1.09
C LEU A 182 0.48 -12.12 1.18
N ILE A 183 0.21 -11.60 2.37
CA ILE A 183 -0.86 -10.64 2.63
C ILE A 183 -0.27 -9.24 2.79
N PHE A 184 -0.31 -8.45 1.73
CA PHE A 184 0.04 -7.03 1.83
C PHE A 184 -1.03 -6.24 2.59
N THR A 185 -0.58 -5.29 3.40
CA THR A 185 -1.46 -4.45 4.22
C THR A 185 -0.80 -3.12 4.56
N GLY A 186 -1.60 -2.07 4.70
CA GLY A 186 -1.13 -0.82 5.29
C GLY A 186 -0.82 -0.95 6.77
N ALA A 187 -0.14 0.02 7.34
CA ALA A 187 0.28 0.01 8.75
C ALA A 187 -0.91 -0.12 9.73
N HIS A 188 -2.09 0.29 9.33
CA HIS A 188 -3.30 0.28 10.14
C HIS A 188 -4.31 -0.84 9.75
N GLY A 189 -3.85 -1.88 9.02
CA GLY A 189 -4.70 -2.99 8.60
C GLY A 189 -5.31 -3.82 9.76
N TYR A 190 -4.80 -3.64 10.96
CA TYR A 190 -5.30 -4.27 12.19
C TYR A 190 -6.49 -3.54 12.85
N ARG A 191 -6.91 -2.39 12.32
CA ARG A 191 -7.97 -1.55 12.92
C ARG A 191 -9.39 -2.00 12.57
N GLN A 192 -9.55 -2.96 11.68
CA GLN A 192 -10.83 -3.53 11.29
C GLN A 192 -11.20 -4.66 12.23
N ASP A 193 -12.42 -4.66 12.75
CA ASP A 193 -12.94 -5.63 13.71
C ASP A 193 -14.15 -6.40 13.19
N HIS A 194 -14.79 -5.92 12.11
CA HIS A 194 -15.92 -6.59 11.47
C HIS A 194 -15.99 -6.31 9.97
N LEU A 195 -16.82 -7.09 9.26
CA LEU A 195 -17.12 -6.85 7.86
C LEU A 195 -18.17 -5.75 7.72
N MET A 196 -17.97 -4.87 6.75
CA MET A 196 -18.88 -3.76 6.43
C MET A 196 -19.24 -3.78 4.94
N HIS A 197 -20.29 -3.07 4.56
CA HIS A 197 -20.52 -2.72 3.16
C HIS A 197 -19.64 -1.53 2.75
N VAL A 198 -19.31 -1.43 1.45
CA VAL A 198 -18.48 -0.35 0.92
C VAL A 198 -19.06 1.04 1.22
N ASP A 199 -20.38 1.18 1.12
CA ASP A 199 -21.08 2.44 1.44
C ASP A 199 -20.97 2.82 2.92
N GLU A 200 -20.95 1.84 3.83
CA GLU A 200 -20.73 2.05 5.27
C GLU A 200 -19.32 2.54 5.54
N VAL A 201 -18.31 1.90 4.89
CA VAL A 201 -16.91 2.34 4.97
C VAL A 201 -16.75 3.77 4.46
N ILE A 202 -17.38 4.11 3.34
CA ILE A 202 -17.32 5.47 2.79
C ILE A 202 -17.95 6.47 3.75
N ARG A 203 -19.12 6.16 4.32
CA ARG A 203 -19.78 7.02 5.32
C ARG A 203 -18.90 7.22 6.54
N GLU A 204 -18.35 6.15 7.11
CA GLU A 204 -17.46 6.22 8.27
C GLU A 204 -16.22 7.10 8.01
N LEU A 205 -15.67 7.05 6.79
CA LEU A 205 -14.50 7.85 6.42
C LEU A 205 -14.83 9.33 6.14
N MET A 206 -16.05 9.63 5.65
CA MET A 206 -16.39 10.95 5.09
C MET A 206 -17.38 11.75 5.94
N GLU A 207 -18.21 11.11 6.77
CA GLU A 207 -19.20 11.79 7.59
C GLU A 207 -18.69 12.02 9.02
N ASP A 208 -19.02 13.16 9.59
CA ASP A 208 -18.76 13.43 11.01
C ASP A 208 -19.75 12.60 11.87
N ASP A 209 -19.26 12.09 13.00
CA ASP A 209 -20.11 11.44 14.00
C ASP A 209 -21.23 12.40 14.43
N LYS A 210 -22.48 11.93 14.33
CA LYS A 210 -23.68 12.71 14.71
C LYS A 210 -23.83 12.77 16.22
#